data_fd3ca86786c63dbaa6c88aaa1959d627
#
_entry.id   fd3ca86786c63dbaa6c88aaa1959d627
#
_cell.length_a   1.000
_cell.length_b   1.000
_cell.length_c   1.000
_cell.angle_alpha   90.00
_cell.angle_beta   90.00
_cell.angle_gamma   90.00
#
_symmetry.space_group_name_H-M   'P 1'
#
loop_
_entity.id
_entity.type
_entity.pdbx_description
1 polymer ?
#
loop_
_entity_poly.entity_id
_entity_poly.type
_entity_poly.pdbx_seq_one_letter_code
_entity_poly.pdbx_strand_id
1 'polypeptide(L)'
;MGRKLATFFRQLKHLSFARMKLHINAVHEESGKNRLVIFCDMVWCEVRYGIGYLDYHVFGFADRHGAVRKTYMTAVQNQALTRQMNDPAYFYQLNDKIEFDTIFSDLLKRRFLDLRKTDATGLRDFCAGTEAIFCKPAGLCG
;
A
#
# COMPACT_ATOMS: atom_id res chain seq x y z
N MET A 1 10.65 -24.89 4.10
CA MET A 1 9.95 -24.88 2.81
C MET A 1 8.43 -24.65 2.95
N GLY A 2 7.76 -25.25 3.92
CA GLY A 2 6.30 -25.17 4.11
C GLY A 2 5.70 -23.75 4.39
N ARG A 3 6.42 -22.88 5.12
CA ARG A 3 5.91 -21.53 5.45
C ARG A 3 5.79 -20.59 4.22
N LYS A 4 6.67 -20.73 3.22
CA LYS A 4 6.62 -19.93 1.98
C LYS A 4 5.46 -20.38 1.07
N LEU A 5 5.19 -21.67 1.00
CA LEU A 5 4.05 -22.22 0.27
C LEU A 5 2.70 -21.79 0.90
N ALA A 6 2.59 -21.85 2.22
CA ALA A 6 1.37 -21.39 2.91
C ALA A 6 1.09 -19.89 2.70
N THR A 7 2.14 -19.07 2.67
CA THR A 7 2.02 -17.62 2.36
C THR A 7 1.59 -17.43 0.91
N PHE A 8 2.16 -18.16 -0.03
CA PHE A 8 1.79 -18.15 -1.45
C PHE A 8 0.31 -18.52 -1.66
N PHE A 9 -0.17 -19.61 -1.06
CA PHE A 9 -1.58 -19.99 -1.16
C PHE A 9 -2.54 -18.99 -0.51
N ARG A 10 -2.11 -18.32 0.55
CA ARG A 10 -2.92 -17.25 1.17
C ARG A 10 -2.98 -16.00 0.28
N GLN A 11 -1.90 -15.64 -0.40
CA GLN A 11 -1.85 -14.54 -1.34
C GLN A 11 -2.66 -14.83 -2.61
N LEU A 12 -2.69 -16.09 -3.08
CA LEU A 12 -3.54 -16.52 -4.20
C LEU A 12 -5.04 -16.24 -3.97
N LYS A 13 -5.53 -16.33 -2.73
CA LYS A 13 -6.93 -16.01 -2.40
C LYS A 13 -7.29 -14.53 -2.63
N HIS A 14 -6.31 -13.65 -2.61
CA HIS A 14 -6.48 -12.21 -2.85
C HIS A 14 -6.04 -11.76 -4.25
N LEU A 15 -5.59 -12.70 -5.09
CA LEU A 15 -5.19 -12.41 -6.46
C LEU A 15 -6.42 -12.10 -7.32
N SER A 16 -6.55 -10.84 -7.69
CA SER A 16 -7.51 -10.45 -8.73
C SER A 16 -6.87 -10.72 -10.09
N PHE A 17 -7.28 -11.82 -10.75
CA PHE A 17 -6.82 -12.15 -12.10
C PHE A 17 -7.09 -11.01 -13.09
N ALA A 18 -8.17 -10.24 -12.91
CA ALA A 18 -8.48 -9.08 -13.73
C ALA A 18 -7.42 -7.98 -13.60
N ARG A 19 -7.01 -7.67 -12.35
CA ARG A 19 -5.93 -6.69 -12.10
C ARG A 19 -4.58 -7.19 -12.60
N MET A 20 -4.26 -8.46 -12.38
CA MET A 20 -3.02 -9.05 -12.89
C MET A 20 -2.93 -8.94 -14.41
N LYS A 21 -4.04 -9.24 -15.15
CA LYS A 21 -4.11 -9.09 -16.60
C LYS A 21 -3.89 -7.63 -17.03
N LEU A 22 -4.44 -6.66 -16.30
CA LEU A 22 -4.20 -5.23 -16.53
C LEU A 22 -2.71 -4.90 -16.46
N HIS A 23 -2.01 -5.33 -15.41
CA HIS A 23 -0.58 -5.07 -15.26
C HIS A 23 0.28 -5.82 -16.29
N ILE A 24 -0.10 -7.05 -16.68
CA ILE A 24 0.58 -7.77 -17.76
C ILE A 24 0.48 -7.02 -19.08
N ASN A 25 -0.70 -6.47 -19.40
CA ASN A 25 -0.89 -5.70 -20.63
C ASN A 25 -0.06 -4.40 -20.59
N ALA A 26 -0.11 -3.65 -19.50
CA ALA A 26 0.68 -2.43 -19.35
C ALA A 26 2.19 -2.71 -19.50
N VAL A 27 2.71 -3.72 -18.81
CA VAL A 27 4.12 -4.12 -18.92
C VAL A 27 4.47 -4.60 -20.34
N HIS A 28 3.53 -5.27 -21.04
CA HIS A 28 3.73 -5.65 -22.44
C HIS A 28 3.87 -4.42 -23.35
N GLU A 29 2.98 -3.44 -23.18
CA GLU A 29 3.00 -2.20 -23.95
C GLU A 29 4.28 -1.39 -23.71
N GLU A 30 4.77 -1.33 -22.46
CA GLU A 30 5.97 -0.61 -22.08
C GLU A 30 7.26 -1.32 -22.51
N SER A 31 7.33 -2.66 -22.34
CA SER A 31 8.57 -3.42 -22.54
C SER A 31 8.67 -4.13 -23.89
N GLY A 32 7.56 -4.27 -24.63
CA GLY A 32 7.48 -5.06 -25.86
C GLY A 32 7.57 -6.58 -25.66
N LYS A 33 7.68 -7.07 -24.42
CA LYS A 33 7.86 -8.49 -24.11
C LYS A 33 6.56 -9.27 -24.26
N ASN A 34 6.68 -10.56 -24.60
CA ASN A 34 5.52 -11.43 -24.71
C ASN A 34 4.77 -11.56 -23.36
N ARG A 35 3.44 -11.47 -23.40
CA ARG A 35 2.57 -11.54 -22.20
C ARG A 35 2.74 -12.81 -21.39
N LEU A 36 2.97 -13.95 -22.04
CA LEU A 36 3.20 -15.23 -21.35
C LEU A 36 4.53 -15.22 -20.59
N VAL A 37 5.57 -14.62 -21.20
CA VAL A 37 6.88 -14.46 -20.54
C VAL A 37 6.76 -13.56 -19.32
N ILE A 38 6.03 -12.43 -19.44
CA ILE A 38 5.76 -11.51 -18.33
C ILE A 38 4.99 -12.24 -17.21
N PHE A 39 3.95 -12.99 -17.56
CA PHE A 39 3.18 -13.76 -16.58
C PHE A 39 4.06 -14.76 -15.82
N CYS A 40 4.84 -15.57 -16.52
CA CYS A 40 5.75 -16.55 -15.90
C CYS A 40 6.78 -15.86 -14.99
N ASP A 41 7.33 -14.74 -15.43
CA ASP A 41 8.30 -13.98 -14.65
C ASP A 41 7.67 -13.29 -13.43
N MET A 42 6.43 -12.79 -13.53
CA MET A 42 5.65 -12.29 -12.39
C MET A 42 5.43 -13.38 -11.34
N VAL A 43 5.00 -14.58 -11.77
CA VAL A 43 4.82 -15.73 -10.87
C VAL A 43 6.15 -16.13 -10.22
N TRP A 44 7.22 -16.15 -10.99
CA TRP A 44 8.55 -16.40 -10.48
C TRP A 44 8.97 -15.36 -9.42
N CYS A 45 8.74 -14.09 -9.67
CA CYS A 45 9.06 -13.00 -8.75
C CYS A 45 8.23 -13.08 -7.45
N GLU A 46 6.96 -13.45 -7.56
CA GLU A 46 6.11 -13.69 -6.39
C GLU A 46 6.69 -14.83 -5.50
N VAL A 47 7.01 -15.97 -6.11
CA VAL A 47 7.55 -17.14 -5.38
C VAL A 47 8.94 -16.85 -4.81
N ARG A 48 9.81 -16.20 -5.59
CA ARG A 48 11.23 -16.03 -5.26
C ARG A 48 11.49 -14.86 -4.33
N TYR A 49 10.77 -13.74 -4.51
CA TYR A 49 11.01 -12.48 -3.84
C TYR A 49 9.82 -12.02 -2.99
N GLY A 50 8.62 -12.59 -3.17
CA GLY A 50 7.38 -12.13 -2.53
C GLY A 50 6.87 -10.83 -3.15
N ILE A 51 7.07 -10.64 -4.45
CA ILE A 51 6.71 -9.43 -5.19
C ILE A 51 5.45 -9.71 -5.99
N GLY A 52 4.36 -9.00 -5.67
CA GLY A 52 3.11 -9.09 -6.41
C GLY A 52 3.15 -8.39 -7.76
N TYR A 53 2.11 -8.58 -8.57
CA TYR A 53 2.01 -8.04 -9.94
C TYR A 53 2.10 -6.50 -9.99
N LEU A 54 1.60 -5.79 -8.97
CA LEU A 54 1.69 -4.34 -8.89
C LEU A 54 3.15 -3.89 -8.70
N ASP A 55 3.82 -4.46 -7.70
CA ASP A 55 5.23 -4.14 -7.41
C ASP A 55 6.13 -4.53 -8.59
N TYR A 56 5.84 -5.66 -9.27
CA TYR A 56 6.56 -6.07 -10.47
C TYR A 56 6.51 -5.00 -11.56
N HIS A 57 5.33 -4.43 -11.81
CA HIS A 57 5.12 -3.36 -12.78
C HIS A 57 5.82 -2.07 -12.33
N VAL A 58 5.51 -1.59 -11.11
CA VAL A 58 6.05 -0.33 -10.56
C VAL A 58 7.59 -0.35 -10.48
N PHE A 59 8.18 -1.49 -10.13
CA PHE A 59 9.63 -1.61 -10.06
C PHE A 59 10.29 -1.86 -11.43
N GLY A 60 9.53 -1.99 -12.50
CA GLY A 60 10.05 -2.25 -13.85
C GLY A 60 10.81 -3.57 -13.93
N PHE A 61 10.33 -4.61 -13.27
CA PHE A 61 11.03 -5.90 -13.15
C PHE A 61 11.11 -6.67 -14.47
N ALA A 62 10.30 -6.31 -15.44
CA ALA A 62 10.43 -6.87 -16.79
C ALA A 62 11.85 -6.67 -17.35
N ASP A 63 12.49 -5.54 -17.06
CA ASP A 63 13.80 -5.18 -17.60
C ASP A 63 14.94 -5.31 -16.59
N ARG A 64 14.63 -5.77 -15.38
CA ARG A 64 15.61 -5.97 -14.31
C ARG A 64 15.75 -7.43 -13.93
N HIS A 65 16.98 -7.88 -13.71
CA HIS A 65 17.27 -9.29 -13.42
C HIS A 65 18.24 -9.48 -12.26
N GLY A 66 18.26 -10.68 -11.70
CA GLY A 66 19.30 -11.18 -10.81
C GLY A 66 19.55 -10.29 -9.57
N ALA A 67 20.75 -9.73 -9.49
CA ALA A 67 21.20 -8.95 -8.35
C ALA A 67 20.40 -7.65 -8.18
N VAL A 68 20.00 -7.00 -9.29
CA VAL A 68 19.22 -5.74 -9.25
C VAL A 68 17.86 -5.95 -8.59
N ARG A 69 17.14 -7.03 -8.89
CA ARG A 69 15.85 -7.33 -8.26
C ARG A 69 15.96 -7.53 -6.74
N LYS A 70 17.11 -7.96 -6.24
CA LYS A 70 17.36 -8.18 -4.80
C LYS A 70 17.56 -6.89 -4.02
N THR A 71 17.83 -5.76 -4.69
CA THR A 71 18.01 -4.46 -4.02
C THR A 71 16.69 -3.78 -3.68
N TYR A 72 15.56 -4.28 -4.22
CA TYR A 72 14.24 -3.74 -3.94
C TYR A 72 13.66 -4.32 -2.66
N MET A 73 13.18 -3.44 -1.80
CA MET A 73 12.46 -3.83 -0.59
C MET A 73 11.04 -4.26 -0.97
N THR A 74 10.70 -5.52 -0.69
CA THR A 74 9.37 -6.05 -0.93
C THR A 74 8.40 -5.64 0.18
N ALA A 75 7.09 -5.66 -0.09
CA ALA A 75 6.07 -5.40 0.93
C ALA A 75 6.23 -6.31 2.16
N VAL A 76 6.60 -7.59 1.95
CA VAL A 76 6.84 -8.55 3.04
C VAL A 76 8.06 -8.16 3.88
N GLN A 77 9.15 -7.72 3.24
CA GLN A 77 10.36 -7.26 3.93
C GLN A 77 10.08 -5.96 4.69
N ASN A 78 9.39 -5.00 4.06
CA ASN A 78 9.00 -3.76 4.71
C ASN A 78 8.12 -4.02 5.94
N GLN A 79 7.14 -4.92 5.83
CA GLN A 79 6.29 -5.27 6.96
C GLN A 79 7.08 -5.96 8.10
N ALA A 80 8.05 -6.81 7.76
CA ALA A 80 8.91 -7.44 8.76
C ALA A 80 9.80 -6.40 9.46
N LEU A 81 10.39 -5.47 8.70
CA LEU A 81 11.19 -4.37 9.24
C LEU A 81 10.35 -3.46 10.14
N THR A 82 9.18 -3.04 9.67
CA THR A 82 8.25 -2.20 10.44
C THR A 82 7.87 -2.84 11.78
N ARG A 83 7.59 -4.16 11.79
CA ARG A 83 7.29 -4.89 13.03
C ARG A 83 8.47 -4.99 13.99
N GLN A 84 9.69 -5.00 13.46
CA GLN A 84 10.90 -5.07 14.27
C GLN A 84 11.30 -3.70 14.83
N MET A 85 11.11 -2.65 14.05
CA MET A 85 11.59 -1.31 14.36
C MET A 85 10.57 -0.46 15.12
N ASN A 86 9.27 -0.73 14.96
CA ASN A 86 8.22 0.06 15.57
C ASN A 86 7.63 -0.68 16.78
N ASP A 87 7.48 0.04 17.88
CA ASP A 87 6.77 -0.47 19.05
C ASP A 87 5.25 -0.49 18.78
N PRO A 88 4.59 -1.66 18.88
CA PRO A 88 3.15 -1.78 18.66
C PRO A 88 2.31 -0.88 19.58
N ALA A 89 2.80 -0.52 20.76
CA ALA A 89 2.13 0.35 21.70
C ALA A 89 1.84 1.75 21.13
N TYR A 90 2.64 2.19 20.16
CA TYR A 90 2.51 3.51 19.54
C TYR A 90 1.87 3.50 18.15
N PHE A 91 1.47 2.34 17.62
CA PHE A 91 0.86 2.26 16.28
C PHE A 91 -0.41 3.09 16.12
N TYR A 92 -1.21 3.19 17.18
CA TYR A 92 -2.45 3.97 17.13
C TYR A 92 -2.20 5.44 16.82
N GLN A 93 -1.11 6.02 17.32
CA GLN A 93 -0.74 7.42 17.11
C GLN A 93 -0.51 7.77 15.63
N LEU A 94 -0.07 6.80 14.83
CA LEU A 94 0.20 6.98 13.40
C LEU A 94 -0.93 6.45 12.51
N ASN A 95 -1.67 5.45 12.98
CA ASN A 95 -2.73 4.79 12.21
C ASN A 95 -4.08 5.49 12.34
N ASP A 96 -4.41 6.04 13.51
CA ASP A 96 -5.60 6.89 13.67
C ASP A 96 -5.24 8.33 13.31
N LYS A 97 -5.87 8.86 12.26
CA LYS A 97 -5.58 10.21 11.76
C LYS A 97 -5.99 11.30 12.75
N ILE A 98 -7.01 11.03 13.58
CA ILE A 98 -7.46 12.00 14.60
C ILE A 98 -6.43 12.06 15.73
N GLU A 99 -5.95 10.92 16.20
CA GLU A 99 -4.88 10.86 17.19
C GLU A 99 -3.60 11.53 16.66
N PHE A 100 -3.24 11.23 15.41
CA PHE A 100 -2.10 11.88 14.76
C PHE A 100 -2.26 13.40 14.70
N ASP A 101 -3.42 13.90 14.23
CA ASP A 101 -3.68 15.32 14.12
C ASP A 101 -3.74 16.01 15.52
N THR A 102 -4.19 15.29 16.54
CA THR A 102 -4.22 15.79 17.93
C THR A 102 -2.80 15.91 18.50
N ILE A 103 -2.01 14.85 18.38
CA ILE A 103 -0.63 14.80 18.96
C ILE A 103 0.29 15.80 18.26
N PHE A 104 0.15 15.94 16.94
CA PHE A 104 1.03 16.78 16.11
C PHE A 104 0.39 18.12 15.70
N SER A 105 -0.68 18.56 16.38
CA SER A 105 -1.42 19.78 16.06
C SER A 105 -0.53 21.01 15.92
N ASP A 106 0.43 21.17 16.82
CA ASP A 106 1.36 22.31 16.84
C ASP A 106 2.28 22.36 15.62
N LEU A 107 2.60 21.18 15.06
CA LEU A 107 3.44 21.05 13.86
C LEU A 107 2.62 21.20 12.58
N LEU A 108 1.45 20.58 12.55
CA LEU A 108 0.62 20.50 11.36
C LEU A 108 -0.10 21.82 11.07
N LYS A 109 -0.46 22.58 12.11
CA LYS A 109 -1.15 23.90 12.03
C LYS A 109 -2.35 23.92 11.08
N ARG A 110 -3.03 22.78 10.94
CA ARG A 110 -4.22 22.63 10.11
C ARG A 110 -5.45 22.41 11.00
N ARG A 111 -6.59 22.92 10.55
CA ARG A 111 -7.87 22.62 11.18
C ARG A 111 -8.27 21.18 10.83
N PHE A 112 -8.77 20.43 11.81
CA PHE A 112 -9.38 19.13 11.60
C PHE A 112 -10.64 18.99 12.45
N LEU A 113 -11.53 18.09 12.08
CA LEU A 113 -12.77 17.82 12.78
C LEU A 113 -13.03 16.30 12.82
N ASP A 114 -13.23 15.78 14.03
CA ASP A 114 -13.63 14.37 14.21
C ASP A 114 -15.15 14.26 14.08
N LEU A 115 -15.61 13.73 12.95
CA LEU A 115 -17.04 13.52 12.68
C LEU A 115 -17.70 12.50 13.60
N ARG A 116 -16.94 11.72 14.36
CA ARG A 116 -17.49 10.79 15.38
C ARG A 116 -17.93 11.53 16.65
N LYS A 117 -17.45 12.75 16.84
CA LYS A 117 -17.66 13.58 18.05
C LYS A 117 -18.38 14.90 17.74
N THR A 118 -18.86 15.07 16.53
CA THR A 118 -19.48 16.32 16.08
C THR A 118 -20.86 16.03 15.49
N ASP A 119 -21.75 17.02 15.58
CA ASP A 119 -23.07 17.01 14.97
C ASP A 119 -23.10 17.81 13.65
N ALA A 120 -24.28 17.89 13.04
CA ALA A 120 -24.48 18.62 11.78
C ALA A 120 -24.21 20.13 11.94
N THR A 121 -24.41 20.69 13.12
CA THR A 121 -24.15 22.11 13.40
C THR A 121 -22.65 22.38 13.43
N GLY A 122 -21.90 21.58 14.22
CA GLY A 122 -20.46 21.70 14.29
C GLY A 122 -19.75 21.45 12.95
N LEU A 123 -20.29 20.53 12.12
CA LEU A 123 -19.78 20.34 10.75
C LEU A 123 -20.02 21.59 9.89
N ARG A 124 -21.21 22.20 9.96
CA ARG A 124 -21.54 23.40 9.23
C ARG A 124 -20.63 24.57 9.62
N ASP A 125 -20.41 24.76 10.92
CA ASP A 125 -19.55 25.81 11.45
C ASP A 125 -18.08 25.59 11.04
N PHE A 126 -17.62 24.35 11.03
CA PHE A 126 -16.28 23.99 10.54
C PHE A 126 -16.09 24.33 9.06
N CYS A 127 -17.11 24.11 8.24
CA CYS A 127 -17.09 24.39 6.80
C CYS A 127 -17.26 25.88 6.48
N ALA A 128 -17.75 26.68 7.42
CA ALA A 128 -17.99 28.09 7.19
C ALA A 128 -16.69 28.81 6.79
N GLY A 129 -16.74 29.53 5.66
CA GLY A 129 -15.59 30.25 5.13
C GLY A 129 -14.51 29.40 4.46
N THR A 130 -14.78 28.11 4.18
CA THR A 130 -13.87 27.21 3.46
C THR A 130 -14.44 26.87 2.08
N GLU A 131 -13.61 26.96 1.03
CA GLU A 131 -14.02 26.61 -0.34
C GLU A 131 -14.10 25.09 -0.55
N ALA A 132 -13.24 24.32 0.15
CA ALA A 132 -13.18 22.88 0.04
C ALA A 132 -12.71 22.22 1.33
N ILE A 133 -13.20 21.01 1.59
CA ILE A 133 -12.76 20.16 2.69
C ILE A 133 -12.36 18.77 2.18
N PHE A 134 -11.41 18.15 2.85
CA PHE A 134 -11.02 16.77 2.58
C PHE A 134 -11.60 15.84 3.66
N CYS A 135 -12.42 14.89 3.24
CA CYS A 135 -12.92 13.83 4.13
C CYS A 135 -12.06 12.58 3.98
N LYS A 136 -11.62 12.04 5.10
CA LYS A 136 -10.82 10.81 5.13
C LYS A 136 -11.35 9.88 6.23
N PRO A 137 -11.31 8.55 6.05
CA PRO A 137 -11.57 7.62 7.14
C PRO A 137 -10.52 7.81 8.25
N ALA A 138 -10.93 7.78 9.51
CA ALA A 138 -10.05 7.99 10.66
C ALA A 138 -8.91 6.94 10.72
N GLY A 139 -9.27 5.68 10.58
CA GLY A 139 -8.32 4.58 10.38
C GLY A 139 -8.27 4.16 8.92
N LEU A 140 -7.36 3.28 8.57
CA LEU A 140 -7.10 2.75 7.23
C LEU A 140 -6.44 3.76 6.26
N CYS A 141 -5.63 3.24 5.37
CA CYS A 141 -5.19 3.96 4.19
C CYS A 141 -6.38 4.02 3.21
N GLY A 142 -6.80 5.22 2.87
CA GLY A 142 -7.81 5.46 1.84
C GLY A 142 -7.24 5.17 0.48
#